data_16675155ad7c84f467de16de0f9d2558
#
_entry.id   16675155ad7c84f467de16de0f9d2558
#
_cell.length_a   1.000
_cell.length_b   1.000
_cell.length_c   1.000
_cell.angle_alpha   90.00
_cell.angle_beta   90.00
_cell.angle_gamma   90.00
#
_symmetry.space_group_name_H-M   'P 1'
#
loop_
_entity.id
_entity.type
_entity.pdbx_description
1 polymer ?
#
loop_
_entity_poly.entity_id
_entity_poly.type
_entity_poly.pdbx_seq_one_letter_code
_entity_poly.pdbx_strand_id
1 'polypeptide(L)'
;IITGSASNEKIKQKIDLPEEYKPLFTGSIDLYSQIPLNYLTKRGFSHDKIYKYKIGYCASGEYKGRIIIPSFDEEGDVSYFVSRTYTKQKRKYKNPRVSKDIVFNDLLIDWQKPIVLVEGVFDSIHEENMIPILGSTLSEKTELFQKIVEKSPKTYIALDPDAYKKEMNIVSNLIKYGVGVWKIEVPEGKDLNDISKYEYQRLKMTAKQVKFDTLFEMINI
;
A
#
# COMPACT_ATOMS: atom_id res chain seq x y z
N ILE A 1 -44.80 -4.51 -4.17
CA ILE A 1 -44.18 -3.43 -3.36
C ILE A 1 -42.68 -3.70 -3.42
N ILE A 2 -41.95 -2.97 -4.27
CA ILE A 2 -40.50 -3.06 -4.40
C ILE A 2 -39.96 -2.07 -3.37
N THR A 3 -39.48 -2.56 -2.24
CA THR A 3 -38.71 -1.77 -1.29
C THR A 3 -37.31 -1.56 -1.87
N GLY A 4 -37.08 -0.36 -2.38
CA GLY A 4 -35.74 0.06 -2.80
C GLY A 4 -34.80 0.02 -1.60
N SER A 5 -33.76 -0.80 -1.69
CA SER A 5 -32.62 -0.70 -0.78
C SER A 5 -31.93 0.63 -1.05
N ALA A 6 -32.08 1.58 -0.14
CA ALA A 6 -31.23 2.76 -0.14
C ALA A 6 -29.78 2.27 0.01
N SER A 7 -28.99 2.36 -1.05
CA SER A 7 -27.54 2.22 -0.97
C SER A 7 -27.07 3.36 -0.07
N ASN A 8 -26.62 3.03 1.13
CA ASN A 8 -25.86 3.95 1.97
C ASN A 8 -24.53 4.24 1.21
N GLU A 9 -24.55 5.21 0.33
CA GLU A 9 -23.32 5.72 -0.27
C GLU A 9 -22.45 6.25 0.86
N LYS A 10 -21.39 5.52 1.15
CA LYS A 10 -20.40 5.90 2.13
C LYS A 10 -19.77 7.22 1.64
N ILE A 11 -19.94 8.30 2.38
CA ILE A 11 -19.34 9.60 2.02
C ILE A 11 -17.84 9.35 1.90
N LYS A 12 -17.29 9.53 0.68
CA LYS A 12 -15.87 9.34 0.42
C LYS A 12 -15.06 10.39 1.17
N GLN A 13 -14.00 9.92 1.82
CA GLN A 13 -13.08 10.77 2.56
C GLN A 13 -12.26 11.62 1.60
N LYS A 14 -12.30 12.94 1.76
CA LYS A 14 -11.44 13.90 1.04
C LYS A 14 -10.63 14.70 2.04
N ILE A 15 -9.36 14.89 1.76
CA ILE A 15 -8.44 15.69 2.57
C ILE A 15 -7.56 16.55 1.68
N ASP A 16 -7.00 17.61 2.25
CA ASP A 16 -5.97 18.40 1.60
C ASP A 16 -4.57 17.85 1.93
N LEU A 17 -3.64 18.00 1.00
CA LEU A 17 -2.23 17.82 1.28
C LEU A 17 -1.76 18.96 2.22
N PRO A 18 -0.66 18.73 2.99
CA PRO A 18 -0.09 19.80 3.79
C PRO A 18 0.15 21.09 2.97
N GLU A 19 -0.17 22.25 3.53
CA GLU A 19 0.01 23.54 2.85
C GLU A 19 1.45 23.74 2.36
N GLU A 20 2.41 23.24 3.13
CA GLU A 20 3.85 23.28 2.82
C GLU A 20 4.33 22.18 1.88
N TYR A 21 3.44 21.36 1.33
CA TYR A 21 3.79 20.30 0.38
C TYR A 21 4.41 20.88 -0.89
N LYS A 22 5.58 20.34 -1.27
CA LYS A 22 6.27 20.61 -2.52
C LYS A 22 6.45 19.35 -3.32
N PRO A 23 6.03 19.29 -4.59
CA PRO A 23 6.23 18.11 -5.43
C PRO A 23 7.71 17.89 -5.75
N LEU A 24 8.14 16.62 -5.81
CA LEU A 24 9.49 16.23 -6.24
C LEU A 24 9.60 15.93 -7.74
N PHE A 25 8.53 16.08 -8.47
CA PHE A 25 8.44 15.74 -9.90
C PHE A 25 8.38 16.95 -10.83
N THR A 26 8.39 18.17 -10.32
CA THR A 26 8.43 19.41 -11.10
C THR A 26 9.90 19.81 -11.31
N GLY A 27 10.31 19.88 -12.54
CA GLY A 27 11.62 20.03 -13.15
C GLY A 27 12.73 20.92 -12.56
N SER A 28 12.51 21.70 -11.50
CA SER A 28 13.58 22.44 -10.82
C SER A 28 13.97 21.74 -9.52
N ILE A 29 15.09 21.02 -9.56
CA ILE A 29 15.71 20.44 -8.37
C ILE A 29 16.45 21.56 -7.65
N ASP A 30 15.85 22.10 -6.60
CA ASP A 30 16.53 22.99 -5.68
C ASP A 30 17.36 22.20 -4.64
N LEU A 31 18.23 22.90 -3.91
CA LEU A 31 19.07 22.26 -2.88
C LEU A 31 18.25 21.53 -1.81
N TYR A 32 17.02 22.02 -1.52
CA TYR A 32 16.16 21.42 -0.50
C TYR A 32 15.47 20.14 -0.98
N SER A 33 15.20 20.01 -2.29
CA SER A 33 14.59 18.83 -2.89
C SER A 33 15.58 17.68 -3.09
N GLN A 34 16.90 17.98 -3.15
CA GLN A 34 17.94 16.98 -3.38
C GLN A 34 18.00 15.91 -2.26
N ILE A 35 17.84 16.32 -0.99
CA ILE A 35 17.94 15.41 0.15
C ILE A 35 16.78 14.40 0.15
N PRO A 36 15.49 14.82 0.08
CA PRO A 36 14.38 13.87 -0.01
C PRO A 36 14.42 13.01 -1.27
N LEU A 37 14.87 13.55 -2.40
CA LEU A 37 15.04 12.79 -3.64
C LEU A 37 16.07 11.67 -3.48
N ASN A 38 17.25 11.99 -2.94
CA ASN A 38 18.29 11.00 -2.65
C ASN A 38 17.81 9.91 -1.66
N TYR A 39 17.01 10.30 -0.68
CA TYR A 39 16.41 9.35 0.25
C TYR A 39 15.48 8.36 -0.47
N LEU A 40 14.62 8.83 -1.37
CA LEU A 40 13.71 7.98 -2.15
C LEU A 40 14.48 7.08 -3.11
N THR A 41 15.47 7.62 -3.82
CA THR A 41 16.31 6.85 -4.76
C THR A 41 17.05 5.71 -4.05
N LYS A 42 17.62 5.97 -2.86
CA LYS A 42 18.26 4.94 -2.03
C LYS A 42 17.30 3.84 -1.57
N ARG A 43 15.98 4.13 -1.55
CA ARG A 43 14.91 3.18 -1.24
C ARG A 43 14.27 2.56 -2.48
N GLY A 44 14.88 2.69 -3.65
CA GLY A 44 14.43 2.06 -4.88
C GLY A 44 13.28 2.78 -5.60
N PHE A 45 12.90 4.00 -5.20
CA PHE A 45 11.92 4.79 -5.95
C PHE A 45 12.57 5.37 -7.20
N SER A 46 12.06 5.00 -8.37
CA SER A 46 12.45 5.62 -9.64
C SER A 46 11.79 6.99 -9.81
N HIS A 47 12.33 7.82 -10.71
CA HIS A 47 11.72 9.10 -11.06
C HIS A 47 10.29 8.93 -11.60
N ASP A 48 10.03 7.88 -12.40
CA ASP A 48 8.69 7.58 -12.92
C ASP A 48 7.69 7.30 -11.80
N LYS A 49 8.08 6.55 -10.77
CA LYS A 49 7.24 6.33 -9.58
C LYS A 49 7.00 7.60 -8.79
N ILE A 50 8.03 8.42 -8.61
CA ILE A 50 7.89 9.72 -7.92
C ILE A 50 6.89 10.61 -8.67
N TYR A 51 6.95 10.62 -9.99
CA TYR A 51 6.01 11.34 -10.84
C TYR A 51 4.59 10.74 -10.77
N LYS A 52 4.48 9.41 -10.98
CA LYS A 52 3.20 8.69 -11.01
C LYS A 52 2.41 8.85 -9.71
N TYR A 53 3.08 8.68 -8.58
CA TYR A 53 2.47 8.78 -7.25
C TYR A 53 2.41 10.22 -6.70
N LYS A 54 2.82 11.21 -7.51
CA LYS A 54 2.84 12.61 -7.08
C LYS A 54 3.57 12.79 -5.74
N ILE A 55 4.71 12.11 -5.58
CA ILE A 55 5.47 12.15 -4.33
C ILE A 55 6.09 13.54 -4.16
N GLY A 56 5.99 14.07 -2.95
CA GLY A 56 6.57 15.34 -2.58
C GLY A 56 7.21 15.33 -1.20
N TYR A 57 7.51 16.52 -0.69
CA TYR A 57 8.12 16.70 0.61
C TYR A 57 7.68 18.01 1.25
N CYS A 58 7.92 18.14 2.55
CA CYS A 58 7.74 19.39 3.29
C CYS A 58 9.06 19.84 3.89
N ALA A 59 9.51 21.05 3.54
CA ALA A 59 10.73 21.66 4.07
C ALA A 59 10.47 22.48 5.35
N SER A 60 9.21 22.82 5.62
CA SER A 60 8.75 23.63 6.75
C SER A 60 7.45 23.08 7.33
N GLY A 61 6.86 23.78 8.29
CA GLY A 61 5.54 23.52 8.84
C GLY A 61 5.42 22.24 9.64
N GLU A 62 4.21 21.74 9.76
CA GLU A 62 3.86 20.59 10.58
C GLU A 62 4.55 19.30 10.14
N TYR A 63 4.74 19.14 8.84
CA TYR A 63 5.35 17.95 8.21
C TYR A 63 6.81 18.18 7.80
N LYS A 64 7.48 19.18 8.38
CA LYS A 64 8.90 19.48 8.10
C LYS A 64 9.79 18.25 8.15
N GLY A 65 10.62 18.08 7.11
CA GLY A 65 11.59 16.99 7.00
C GLY A 65 10.95 15.65 6.66
N ARG A 66 9.81 15.66 5.98
CA ARG A 66 9.05 14.44 5.61
C ARG A 66 8.77 14.34 4.13
N ILE A 67 8.86 13.13 3.61
CA ILE A 67 8.28 12.73 2.34
C ILE A 67 6.76 12.62 2.54
N ILE A 68 6.01 13.09 1.56
CA ILE A 68 4.56 12.95 1.48
C ILE A 68 4.24 12.09 0.25
N ILE A 69 3.55 10.98 0.44
CA ILE A 69 3.07 10.12 -0.63
C ILE A 69 1.54 10.18 -0.58
N PRO A 70 0.91 10.92 -1.50
CA PRO A 70 -0.55 11.01 -1.58
C PRO A 70 -1.19 9.68 -1.95
N SER A 71 -2.45 9.53 -1.56
CA SER A 71 -3.35 8.48 -2.02
C SER A 71 -4.55 9.14 -2.69
N PHE A 72 -4.82 8.73 -3.91
CA PHE A 72 -5.96 9.20 -4.69
C PHE A 72 -7.04 8.12 -4.75
N ASP A 73 -8.29 8.52 -4.55
CA ASP A 73 -9.45 7.67 -4.79
C ASP A 73 -9.74 7.54 -6.30
N GLU A 74 -10.80 6.82 -6.66
CA GLU A 74 -11.19 6.59 -8.06
C GLU A 74 -11.53 7.87 -8.83
N GLU A 75 -12.00 8.90 -8.14
CA GLU A 75 -12.33 10.21 -8.72
C GLU A 75 -11.10 11.11 -8.88
N GLY A 76 -9.96 10.72 -8.30
CA GLY A 76 -8.72 11.49 -8.31
C GLY A 76 -8.60 12.51 -7.18
N ASP A 77 -9.48 12.44 -6.18
CA ASP A 77 -9.39 13.25 -4.98
C ASP A 77 -8.39 12.64 -3.99
N VAL A 78 -7.71 13.49 -3.21
CA VAL A 78 -6.80 13.00 -2.17
C VAL A 78 -7.62 12.44 -1.01
N SER A 79 -7.56 11.12 -0.82
CA SER A 79 -8.26 10.42 0.27
C SER A 79 -7.38 10.22 1.52
N TYR A 80 -6.07 10.17 1.34
CA TYR A 80 -5.09 9.95 2.39
C TYR A 80 -3.70 10.42 1.95
N PHE A 81 -2.73 10.44 2.85
CA PHE A 81 -1.32 10.46 2.51
C PHE A 81 -0.48 9.76 3.58
N VAL A 82 0.62 9.16 3.15
CA VAL A 82 1.64 8.66 4.07
C VAL A 82 2.76 9.69 4.18
N SER A 83 3.14 10.01 5.41
CA SER A 83 4.22 10.96 5.72
C SER A 83 5.33 10.25 6.48
N ARG A 84 6.51 10.14 5.86
CA ARG A 84 7.71 9.50 6.43
C ARG A 84 8.87 10.47 6.50
N THR A 85 9.54 10.51 7.66
CA THR A 85 10.74 11.35 7.80
C THR A 85 11.88 10.87 6.90
N TYR A 86 12.56 11.81 6.26
CA TYR A 86 13.85 11.61 5.59
C TYR A 86 15.03 12.17 6.39
N THR A 87 14.74 12.64 7.61
CA THR A 87 15.71 13.18 8.54
C THR A 87 15.74 12.35 9.83
N LYS A 88 16.66 12.66 10.75
CA LYS A 88 16.73 12.00 12.07
C LYS A 88 15.64 12.54 13.00
N GLN A 89 14.43 12.02 12.90
CA GLN A 89 13.32 12.33 13.80
C GLN A 89 12.89 11.09 14.57
N LYS A 90 12.46 11.27 15.84
CA LYS A 90 11.99 10.17 16.70
C LYS A 90 10.81 9.38 16.09
N ARG A 91 9.87 10.07 15.45
CA ARG A 91 8.74 9.45 14.75
C ARG A 91 9.05 9.19 13.30
N LYS A 92 9.17 7.92 12.92
CA LYS A 92 9.36 7.49 11.52
C LYS A 92 8.18 7.95 10.65
N TYR A 93 6.94 7.75 11.09
CA TYR A 93 5.71 8.15 10.39
C TYR A 93 4.89 9.17 11.18
N LYS A 94 4.27 10.12 10.47
CA LYS A 94 3.30 11.08 11.00
C LYS A 94 2.20 11.28 9.96
N ASN A 95 1.25 10.37 9.91
CA ASN A 95 0.16 10.39 8.94
C ASN A 95 -0.99 11.32 9.40
N PRO A 96 -1.91 11.73 8.51
CA PRO A 96 -3.08 12.52 8.86
C PRO A 96 -3.98 11.74 9.84
N ARG A 97 -4.73 12.45 10.67
CA ARG A 97 -5.63 11.87 11.67
C ARG A 97 -7.03 11.62 11.08
N VAL A 98 -7.08 10.81 10.04
CA VAL A 98 -8.31 10.41 9.35
C VAL A 98 -8.36 8.90 9.20
N SER A 99 -9.45 8.36 8.71
CA SER A 99 -9.61 6.92 8.51
C SER A 99 -8.52 6.36 7.59
N LYS A 100 -8.04 5.16 7.89
CA LYS A 100 -7.19 4.34 7.01
C LYS A 100 -8.00 3.31 6.22
N ASP A 101 -9.32 3.31 6.39
CA ASP A 101 -10.23 2.44 5.65
C ASP A 101 -10.46 3.02 4.26
N ILE A 102 -9.46 2.84 3.43
CA ILE A 102 -9.38 3.28 2.03
C ILE A 102 -8.66 2.23 1.20
N VAL A 103 -8.79 2.30 -0.10
CA VAL A 103 -7.87 1.66 -1.05
C VAL A 103 -6.77 2.65 -1.41
N PHE A 104 -5.53 2.37 -0.99
CA PHE A 104 -4.42 3.30 -1.23
C PHE A 104 -4.09 3.41 -2.73
N ASN A 105 -4.20 4.63 -3.28
CA ASN A 105 -4.01 4.91 -4.70
C ASN A 105 -4.93 4.11 -5.64
N ASP A 106 -6.20 3.99 -5.28
CA ASP A 106 -7.21 3.25 -6.04
C ASP A 106 -7.27 3.67 -7.52
N LEU A 107 -7.17 4.98 -7.79
CA LEU A 107 -7.06 5.54 -9.14
C LEU A 107 -6.00 4.86 -10.01
N LEU A 108 -4.93 4.34 -9.40
CA LEU A 108 -3.78 3.77 -10.11
C LEU A 108 -3.80 2.24 -10.19
N ILE A 109 -4.81 1.60 -9.59
CA ILE A 109 -4.92 0.14 -9.54
C ILE A 109 -5.70 -0.37 -10.75
N ASP A 110 -5.08 -1.25 -11.50
CA ASP A 110 -5.74 -2.02 -12.57
C ASP A 110 -6.33 -3.30 -11.99
N TRP A 111 -7.61 -3.27 -11.64
CA TRP A 111 -8.32 -4.39 -11.02
C TRP A 111 -8.50 -5.61 -11.93
N GLN A 112 -8.23 -5.50 -13.23
CA GLN A 112 -8.24 -6.62 -14.17
C GLN A 112 -6.93 -7.39 -14.18
N LYS A 113 -5.89 -6.85 -13.55
CA LYS A 113 -4.58 -7.47 -13.39
C LYS A 113 -4.38 -8.06 -12.01
N PRO A 114 -3.42 -8.98 -11.83
CA PRO A 114 -3.03 -9.43 -10.51
C PRO A 114 -2.63 -8.27 -9.60
N ILE A 115 -3.06 -8.33 -8.34
CA ILE A 115 -2.65 -7.39 -7.30
C ILE A 115 -1.68 -8.05 -6.32
N VAL A 116 -0.91 -7.24 -5.60
CA VAL A 116 -0.03 -7.71 -4.51
C VAL A 116 -0.33 -6.90 -3.25
N LEU A 117 -0.76 -7.57 -2.20
CA LEU A 117 -0.94 -6.95 -0.89
C LEU A 117 0.40 -6.90 -0.16
N VAL A 118 0.77 -5.71 0.32
CA VAL A 118 2.01 -5.45 1.06
C VAL A 118 1.72 -4.71 2.37
N GLU A 119 2.68 -4.67 3.31
CA GLU A 119 2.42 -4.07 4.61
C GLU A 119 2.32 -2.55 4.56
N GLY A 120 3.26 -1.91 3.91
CA GLY A 120 3.38 -0.46 3.86
C GLY A 120 3.61 0.11 2.47
N VAL A 121 3.43 1.43 2.36
CA VAL A 121 3.57 2.16 1.08
C VAL A 121 4.99 2.04 0.51
N PHE A 122 6.00 1.96 1.37
CA PHE A 122 7.38 1.83 0.91
C PHE A 122 7.70 0.44 0.36
N ASP A 123 6.87 -0.56 0.65
CA ASP A 123 7.03 -1.92 0.16
C ASP A 123 6.46 -2.08 -1.27
N SER A 124 5.62 -1.12 -1.70
CA SER A 124 5.00 -1.11 -3.02
C SER A 124 5.91 -0.60 -4.15
N ILE A 125 7.23 -0.81 -4.02
CA ILE A 125 8.24 -0.26 -4.96
C ILE A 125 8.60 -1.18 -6.13
N HIS A 126 8.38 -2.49 -5.99
CA HIS A 126 8.92 -3.46 -6.93
C HIS A 126 8.17 -3.54 -8.25
N GLU A 127 6.85 -3.36 -8.20
CA GLU A 127 6.01 -3.37 -9.40
C GLU A 127 4.78 -2.46 -9.26
N GLU A 128 3.96 -2.42 -10.30
CA GLU A 128 2.63 -1.79 -10.27
C GLU A 128 1.62 -2.73 -9.59
N ASN A 129 0.44 -2.21 -9.26
CA ASN A 129 -0.63 -2.96 -8.59
C ASN A 129 -0.24 -3.56 -7.22
N MET A 130 0.74 -2.97 -6.55
CA MET A 130 1.03 -3.29 -5.15
C MET A 130 0.21 -2.38 -4.24
N ILE A 131 -0.62 -2.98 -3.39
CA ILE A 131 -1.56 -2.26 -2.54
C ILE A 131 -1.14 -2.42 -1.07
N PRO A 132 -0.74 -1.35 -0.39
CA PRO A 132 -0.38 -1.41 1.02
C PRO A 132 -1.63 -1.50 1.91
N ILE A 133 -1.62 -2.39 2.88
CA ILE A 133 -2.71 -2.54 3.87
C ILE A 133 -2.65 -1.51 5.00
N LEU A 134 -1.67 -0.60 4.99
CA LEU A 134 -1.49 0.52 5.92
C LEU A 134 -1.47 0.14 7.42
N GLY A 135 -1.01 -1.07 7.74
CA GLY A 135 -1.02 -1.59 9.11
C GLY A 135 -2.42 -2.01 9.61
N SER A 136 -3.43 -2.03 8.73
CA SER A 136 -4.78 -2.49 9.05
C SER A 136 -4.85 -4.01 9.13
N THR A 137 -5.91 -4.53 9.74
CA THR A 137 -6.19 -5.98 9.80
C THR A 137 -6.98 -6.47 8.61
N LEU A 138 -7.06 -5.78 7.51
CA LEU A 138 -7.85 -6.11 6.32
C LEU A 138 -9.02 -7.07 6.64
N SER A 139 -10.08 -6.52 7.23
CA SER A 139 -11.27 -7.28 7.64
C SER A 139 -12.37 -7.17 6.60
N GLU A 140 -13.37 -8.04 6.68
CA GLU A 140 -14.54 -8.07 5.80
C GLU A 140 -15.28 -6.72 5.70
N LYS A 141 -15.11 -5.84 6.69
CA LYS A 141 -15.73 -4.51 6.74
C LYS A 141 -14.92 -3.42 6.05
N THR A 142 -13.65 -3.69 5.73
CA THR A 142 -12.77 -2.69 5.13
C THR A 142 -13.04 -2.55 3.64
N GLU A 143 -12.90 -1.31 3.14
CA GLU A 143 -13.12 -0.97 1.73
C GLU A 143 -12.24 -1.80 0.79
N LEU A 144 -10.94 -1.92 1.12
CA LEU A 144 -10.01 -2.74 0.33
C LEU A 144 -10.45 -4.21 0.27
N PHE A 145 -10.90 -4.80 1.38
CA PHE A 145 -11.36 -6.19 1.39
C PHE A 145 -12.58 -6.38 0.48
N GLN A 146 -13.60 -5.52 0.65
CA GLN A 146 -14.82 -5.56 -0.14
C GLN A 146 -14.54 -5.42 -1.63
N LYS A 147 -13.63 -4.52 -2.00
CA LYS A 147 -13.23 -4.31 -3.38
C LYS A 147 -12.47 -5.50 -3.96
N ILE A 148 -11.59 -6.14 -3.19
CA ILE A 148 -10.91 -7.38 -3.61
C ILE A 148 -11.93 -8.50 -3.85
N VAL A 149 -12.91 -8.67 -2.98
CA VAL A 149 -13.97 -9.68 -3.14
C VAL A 149 -14.84 -9.39 -4.36
N GLU A 150 -15.24 -8.13 -4.55
CA GLU A 150 -16.07 -7.70 -5.69
C GLU A 150 -15.35 -7.90 -7.03
N LYS A 151 -14.11 -7.41 -7.14
CA LYS A 151 -13.33 -7.46 -8.40
C LYS A 151 -12.68 -8.82 -8.62
N SER A 152 -12.48 -9.60 -7.56
CA SER A 152 -11.88 -10.94 -7.56
C SER A 152 -10.59 -11.08 -8.38
N PRO A 153 -9.62 -10.15 -8.27
CA PRO A 153 -8.38 -10.25 -9.02
C PRO A 153 -7.54 -11.41 -8.48
N LYS A 154 -6.62 -11.95 -9.29
CA LYS A 154 -5.57 -12.82 -8.79
C LYS A 154 -4.76 -12.07 -7.73
N THR A 155 -4.83 -12.50 -6.48
CA THR A 155 -4.27 -11.78 -5.33
C THR A 155 -3.00 -12.46 -4.83
N TYR A 156 -1.89 -11.75 -4.86
CA TYR A 156 -0.67 -12.13 -4.16
C TYR A 156 -0.63 -11.45 -2.80
N ILE A 157 0.02 -12.08 -1.83
CA ILE A 157 0.31 -11.49 -0.53
C ILE A 157 1.82 -11.60 -0.23
N ALA A 158 2.42 -10.48 0.19
CA ALA A 158 3.83 -10.36 0.52
C ALA A 158 3.98 -9.45 1.74
N LEU A 159 3.67 -9.98 2.92
CA LEU A 159 3.87 -9.28 4.19
C LEU A 159 5.23 -9.63 4.79
N ASP A 160 5.68 -8.82 5.75
CA ASP A 160 6.92 -9.06 6.46
C ASP A 160 6.81 -10.38 7.27
N PRO A 161 7.90 -11.13 7.44
CA PRO A 161 7.87 -12.45 8.10
C PRO A 161 7.34 -12.41 9.54
N ASP A 162 7.51 -11.30 10.26
CA ASP A 162 6.99 -11.10 11.61
C ASP A 162 5.47 -10.87 11.67
N ALA A 163 4.84 -10.59 10.52
CA ALA A 163 3.40 -10.40 10.38
C ALA A 163 2.62 -11.71 10.11
N TYR A 164 3.21 -12.90 10.31
CA TYR A 164 2.65 -14.20 9.94
C TYR A 164 1.19 -14.41 10.40
N LYS A 165 0.86 -14.13 11.67
CA LYS A 165 -0.52 -14.30 12.18
C LYS A 165 -1.51 -13.40 11.46
N LYS A 166 -1.11 -12.17 11.16
CA LYS A 166 -1.91 -11.21 10.40
C LYS A 166 -2.10 -11.66 8.96
N GLU A 167 -1.03 -12.13 8.33
CA GLU A 167 -1.06 -12.68 6.98
C GLU A 167 -2.04 -13.84 6.88
N MET A 168 -1.95 -14.82 7.78
CA MET A 168 -2.82 -15.99 7.80
C MET A 168 -4.30 -15.62 7.99
N ASN A 169 -4.59 -14.63 8.83
CA ASN A 169 -5.94 -14.14 9.02
C ASN A 169 -6.50 -13.48 7.74
N ILE A 170 -5.72 -12.65 7.07
CA ILE A 170 -6.09 -12.04 5.79
C ILE A 170 -6.34 -13.12 4.72
N VAL A 171 -5.42 -14.06 4.58
CA VAL A 171 -5.49 -15.16 3.60
C VAL A 171 -6.75 -16.01 3.85
N SER A 172 -6.98 -16.42 5.10
CA SER A 172 -8.16 -17.21 5.48
C SER A 172 -9.47 -16.50 5.11
N ASN A 173 -9.56 -15.20 5.44
CA ASN A 173 -10.76 -14.42 5.13
C ASN A 173 -10.96 -14.29 3.61
N LEU A 174 -9.92 -13.99 2.83
CA LEU A 174 -10.06 -13.86 1.37
C LEU A 174 -10.47 -15.19 0.71
N ILE A 175 -9.86 -16.32 1.13
CA ILE A 175 -10.21 -17.65 0.59
C ILE A 175 -11.66 -18.03 0.95
N LYS A 176 -12.13 -17.70 2.14
CA LYS A 176 -13.52 -17.92 2.57
C LYS A 176 -14.54 -17.24 1.64
N TYR A 177 -14.16 -16.10 1.05
CA TYR A 177 -14.98 -15.39 0.06
C TYR A 177 -14.64 -15.76 -1.39
N GLY A 178 -13.92 -16.85 -1.62
CA GLY A 178 -13.65 -17.39 -2.96
C GLY A 178 -12.50 -16.69 -3.71
N VAL A 179 -11.77 -15.79 -3.07
CA VAL A 179 -10.62 -15.11 -3.70
C VAL A 179 -9.43 -16.06 -3.74
N GLY A 180 -8.84 -16.26 -4.93
CA GLY A 180 -7.59 -17.00 -5.08
C GLY A 180 -6.41 -16.20 -4.54
N VAL A 181 -5.67 -16.76 -3.59
CA VAL A 181 -4.52 -16.10 -2.93
C VAL A 181 -3.24 -16.88 -3.16
N TRP A 182 -2.15 -16.19 -3.54
CA TRP A 182 -0.80 -16.72 -3.71
C TRP A 182 0.16 -16.05 -2.73
N LYS A 183 0.89 -16.84 -1.95
CA LYS A 183 1.87 -16.33 -1.01
C LYS A 183 3.23 -16.14 -1.67
N ILE A 184 3.79 -14.93 -1.56
CA ILE A 184 5.18 -14.61 -1.88
C ILE A 184 5.97 -14.70 -0.57
N GLU A 185 6.89 -15.63 -0.47
CA GLU A 185 7.66 -15.83 0.74
C GLU A 185 8.85 -14.87 0.79
N VAL A 186 8.72 -13.81 1.59
CA VAL A 186 9.83 -12.89 1.88
C VAL A 186 10.83 -13.62 2.77
N PRO A 187 12.14 -13.59 2.45
CA PRO A 187 13.15 -14.28 3.26
C PRO A 187 13.18 -13.79 4.72
N GLU A 188 13.37 -14.71 5.65
CA GLU A 188 13.45 -14.40 7.07
C GLU A 188 14.54 -13.35 7.35
N GLY A 189 14.23 -12.38 8.21
CA GLY A 189 15.13 -11.27 8.56
C GLY A 189 15.28 -10.20 7.51
N LYS A 190 14.51 -10.23 6.41
CA LYS A 190 14.45 -9.17 5.40
C LYS A 190 13.07 -8.56 5.32
N ASP A 191 13.01 -7.25 5.08
CA ASP A 191 11.81 -6.57 4.62
C ASP A 191 11.72 -6.66 3.08
N LEU A 192 10.52 -6.48 2.54
CA LEU A 192 10.33 -6.46 1.08
C LEU A 192 11.19 -5.39 0.40
N ASN A 193 11.47 -4.27 1.08
CA ASN A 193 12.38 -3.22 0.60
C ASN A 193 13.85 -3.62 0.54
N ASP A 194 14.25 -4.69 1.25
CA ASP A 194 15.66 -5.12 1.35
C ASP A 194 16.05 -6.07 0.23
N ILE A 195 15.07 -6.58 -0.53
CA ILE A 195 15.33 -7.46 -1.67
C ILE A 195 15.36 -6.68 -2.98
N SER A 196 16.17 -7.15 -3.92
CA SER A 196 16.24 -6.54 -5.24
C SER A 196 14.97 -6.82 -6.06
N LYS A 197 14.72 -5.98 -7.08
CA LYS A 197 13.61 -6.21 -8.02
C LYS A 197 13.70 -7.60 -8.68
N TYR A 198 14.91 -8.06 -9.00
CA TYR A 198 15.13 -9.39 -9.59
C TYR A 198 14.77 -10.51 -8.60
N GLU A 199 15.21 -10.40 -7.35
CA GLU A 199 14.88 -11.37 -6.30
C GLU A 199 13.38 -11.41 -6.05
N TYR A 200 12.72 -10.26 -5.96
CA TYR A 200 11.28 -10.15 -5.84
C TYR A 200 10.54 -10.87 -7.00
N GLN A 201 10.93 -10.62 -8.24
CA GLN A 201 10.29 -11.28 -9.39
C GLN A 201 10.45 -12.81 -9.34
N ARG A 202 11.63 -13.30 -8.94
CA ARG A 202 11.87 -14.73 -8.75
C ARG A 202 10.94 -15.32 -7.68
N LEU A 203 10.81 -14.66 -6.54
CA LEU A 203 9.92 -15.09 -5.45
C LEU A 203 8.45 -15.10 -5.89
N LYS A 204 8.02 -14.08 -6.63
CA LYS A 204 6.67 -14.01 -7.18
C LYS A 204 6.38 -15.13 -8.17
N MET A 205 7.34 -15.49 -9.03
CA MET A 205 7.19 -16.60 -9.99
C MET A 205 7.05 -17.96 -9.29
N THR A 206 7.65 -18.12 -8.13
CA THR A 206 7.60 -19.37 -7.33
C THR A 206 6.50 -19.33 -6.26
N ALA A 207 5.70 -18.27 -6.22
CA ALA A 207 4.61 -18.12 -5.25
C ALA A 207 3.59 -19.26 -5.37
N LYS A 208 3.24 -19.86 -4.25
CA LYS A 208 2.30 -20.98 -4.19
C LYS A 208 0.90 -20.48 -3.87
N GLN A 209 -0.09 -21.07 -4.53
CA GLN A 209 -1.48 -20.83 -4.18
C GLN A 209 -1.77 -21.45 -2.82
N VAL A 210 -2.32 -20.65 -1.92
CA VAL A 210 -2.79 -21.14 -0.62
C VAL A 210 -4.15 -21.79 -0.82
N LYS A 211 -4.25 -23.09 -0.50
CA LYS A 211 -5.50 -23.85 -0.57
C LYS A 211 -6.14 -23.89 0.82
N PHE A 212 -7.46 -24.13 0.86
CA PHE A 212 -8.21 -24.21 2.10
C PHE A 212 -7.66 -25.32 3.03
N ASP A 213 -7.31 -26.46 2.45
CA ASP A 213 -6.73 -27.60 3.22
C ASP A 213 -5.39 -27.24 3.85
N THR A 214 -4.55 -26.47 3.15
CA THR A 214 -3.25 -26.01 3.65
C THR A 214 -3.38 -25.00 4.80
N LEU A 215 -4.51 -24.25 4.87
CA LEU A 215 -4.78 -23.32 5.97
C LEU A 215 -4.93 -24.06 7.32
N PHE A 216 -5.57 -25.22 7.34
CA PHE A 216 -5.71 -26.00 8.56
C PHE A 216 -4.37 -26.50 9.12
N GLU A 217 -3.45 -26.86 8.23
CA GLU A 217 -2.09 -27.27 8.63
C GLU A 217 -1.29 -26.08 9.19
N MET A 218 -1.48 -24.87 8.60
CA MET A 218 -0.76 -23.66 9.00
C MET A 218 -1.29 -23.00 10.28
N ILE A 219 -2.56 -23.21 10.65
CA ILE A 219 -3.18 -22.63 11.86
C ILE A 219 -2.91 -23.49 13.10
N ASN A 220 -2.59 -24.78 12.93
CA ASN A 220 -2.37 -25.72 14.01
C ASN A 220 -0.89 -25.87 14.41
N ILE A 221 0.01 -25.02 13.93
CA ILE A 221 1.39 -24.85 14.35
C ILE A 221 1.51 -23.61 15.24
#